data_e74d1e7743e3fe4389cea5bf8d777cee
#
_entry.id   e74d1e7743e3fe4389cea5bf8d777cee
#
_cell.length_a   1.000
_cell.length_b   1.000
_cell.length_c   1.000
_cell.angle_alpha   90.00
_cell.angle_beta   90.00
_cell.angle_gamma   90.00
#
_symmetry.space_group_name_H-M   'P 1'
#
loop_
_entity.id
_entity.type
_entity.pdbx_description
1 polymer ?
#
loop_
_entity_poly.entity_id
_entity_poly.type
_entity_poly.pdbx_seq_one_letter_code
_entity_poly.pdbx_strand_id
1 'polypeptide(L)'
;MVADVSQDDEIVQNEVFGPVVTVQRFADDAQAIEWANGVRYGLAASVWTRDIGRALNAARKLQFGTVWINDHLVPITSEMPHGGFKSSGYGKDMSAYSMEEYTQIKHAAFKID
;
A
#
# COMPACT_ATOMS: atom_id res chain seq x y z
N MET A 1 -0.95 17.59 14.16
CA MET A 1 0.37 17.10 13.71
C MET A 1 1.24 16.88 14.91
N VAL A 2 1.89 15.73 15.03
CA VAL A 2 2.78 15.34 16.13
C VAL A 2 4.16 15.08 15.54
N ALA A 3 5.20 15.73 16.06
CA ALA A 3 6.58 15.59 15.65
C ALA A 3 7.42 15.04 16.82
N ASP A 4 8.69 14.73 16.54
CA ASP A 4 9.63 14.20 17.52
C ASP A 4 9.17 12.87 18.16
N VAL A 5 8.50 12.05 17.38
CA VAL A 5 8.04 10.71 17.76
C VAL A 5 9.06 9.65 17.34
N SER A 6 9.14 8.59 18.12
CA SER A 6 9.92 7.39 17.80
C SER A 6 9.11 6.43 16.93
N GLN A 7 9.80 5.57 16.16
CA GLN A 7 9.13 4.56 15.33
C GLN A 7 8.24 3.61 16.16
N ASP A 8 8.63 3.33 17.40
CA ASP A 8 7.94 2.39 18.28
C ASP A 8 6.83 3.05 19.13
N ASP A 9 6.63 4.37 18.99
CA ASP A 9 5.56 5.05 19.72
C ASP A 9 4.18 4.56 19.24
N GLU A 10 3.27 4.39 20.17
CA GLU A 10 1.92 3.90 19.89
C GLU A 10 1.21 4.74 18.82
N ILE A 11 1.40 6.06 18.85
CA ILE A 11 0.80 7.00 17.89
C ILE A 11 1.34 6.82 16.45
N VAL A 12 2.52 6.19 16.28
CA VAL A 12 3.11 5.85 14.98
C VAL A 12 2.62 4.46 14.53
N GLN A 13 2.50 3.53 15.47
CA GLN A 13 2.17 2.13 15.17
C GLN A 13 0.67 1.86 15.05
N ASN A 14 -0.18 2.69 15.66
CA ASN A 14 -1.62 2.54 15.62
C ASN A 14 -2.28 3.72 14.93
N GLU A 15 -3.24 3.43 14.07
CA GLU A 15 -4.03 4.46 13.40
C GLU A 15 -4.94 5.17 14.40
N VAL A 16 -4.79 6.50 14.49
CA VAL A 16 -5.78 7.36 15.15
C VAL A 16 -6.79 7.77 14.09
N PHE A 17 -8.01 7.28 14.21
CA PHE A 17 -9.07 7.56 13.23
C PHE A 17 -9.62 8.99 13.38
N GLY A 18 -8.83 9.98 12.95
CA GLY A 18 -9.12 11.41 13.10
C GLY A 18 -8.06 12.28 12.42
N PRO A 19 -8.11 13.61 12.58
CA PRO A 19 -7.20 14.55 11.92
C PRO A 19 -5.82 14.58 12.60
N VAL A 20 -5.21 13.41 12.75
CA VAL A 20 -3.91 13.23 13.40
C VAL A 20 -2.90 12.72 12.35
N VAL A 21 -1.71 13.34 12.33
CA VAL A 21 -0.59 12.91 11.52
C VAL A 21 0.70 13.03 12.32
N THR A 22 1.55 12.02 12.24
CA THR A 22 2.91 12.02 12.78
C THR A 22 3.91 12.44 11.72
N VAL A 23 4.99 13.08 12.14
CA VAL A 23 6.09 13.51 11.25
C VAL A 23 7.40 13.07 11.84
N GLN A 24 8.15 12.31 11.08
CA GLN A 24 9.48 11.81 11.44
C GLN A 24 10.49 12.23 10.37
N ARG A 25 11.70 12.53 10.80
CA ARG A 25 12.84 12.79 9.91
C ARG A 25 13.65 11.52 9.78
N PHE A 26 13.99 11.15 8.58
CA PHE A 26 14.83 10.01 8.27
C PHE A 26 16.21 10.48 7.76
N ALA A 27 17.22 9.66 7.94
CA ALA A 27 18.60 9.95 7.53
C ALA A 27 18.82 9.65 6.03
N ASP A 28 18.21 8.58 5.53
CA ASP A 28 18.36 8.12 4.15
C ASP A 28 17.13 7.35 3.67
N ASP A 29 17.12 7.03 2.38
CA ASP A 29 16.01 6.33 1.72
C ASP A 29 15.78 4.91 2.29
N ALA A 30 16.83 4.26 2.76
CA ALA A 30 16.73 2.91 3.32
C ALA A 30 15.96 2.94 4.63
N GLN A 31 16.29 3.88 5.51
CA GLN A 31 15.58 4.10 6.77
C GLN A 31 14.11 4.50 6.53
N ALA A 32 13.87 5.39 5.56
CA ALA A 32 12.50 5.79 5.22
C ALA A 32 11.63 4.58 4.81
N ILE A 33 12.18 3.70 3.97
CA ILE A 33 11.48 2.48 3.51
C ILE A 33 11.31 1.49 4.66
N GLU A 34 12.33 1.30 5.49
CA GLU A 34 12.27 0.44 6.67
C GLU A 34 11.17 0.88 7.63
N TRP A 35 11.13 2.16 7.99
CA TRP A 35 10.11 2.72 8.88
C TRP A 35 8.71 2.66 8.28
N ALA A 36 8.56 3.00 7.00
CA ALA A 36 7.27 2.86 6.33
C ALA A 36 6.76 1.42 6.34
N ASN A 37 7.64 0.44 6.14
CA ASN A 37 7.30 -0.97 6.20
C ASN A 37 7.16 -1.51 7.63
N GLY A 38 7.74 -0.83 8.60
CA GLY A 38 7.77 -1.20 10.02
C GLY A 38 6.48 -0.94 10.79
N VAL A 39 5.36 -0.71 10.11
CA VAL A 39 4.03 -0.61 10.70
C VAL A 39 3.16 -1.80 10.29
N ARG A 40 2.16 -2.11 11.12
CA ARG A 40 1.26 -3.25 10.86
C ARG A 40 0.31 -3.04 9.68
N TYR A 41 0.18 -1.86 9.17
CA TYR A 41 -0.71 -1.51 8.06
C TYR A 41 0.04 -1.44 6.73
N GLY A 42 -0.69 -1.54 5.63
CA GLY A 42 -0.13 -1.47 4.29
C GLY A 42 -1.19 -1.23 3.20
N LEU A 43 -2.10 -0.27 3.41
CA LEU A 43 -3.10 0.04 2.40
C LEU A 43 -2.52 0.90 1.28
N ALA A 44 -1.96 2.04 1.64
CA ALA A 44 -1.54 3.04 0.67
C ALA A 44 -0.30 3.80 1.15
N ALA A 45 0.55 4.16 0.21
CA ALA A 45 1.70 5.03 0.43
C ALA A 45 1.89 6.00 -0.73
N SER A 46 2.58 7.11 -0.47
CA SER A 46 3.02 8.03 -1.53
C SER A 46 4.47 8.44 -1.33
N VAL A 47 5.17 8.67 -2.43
CA VAL A 47 6.57 9.08 -2.47
C VAL A 47 6.71 10.31 -3.35
N TRP A 48 7.32 11.33 -2.81
CA TRP A 48 7.52 12.59 -3.50
C TRP A 48 9.00 12.78 -3.82
N THR A 49 9.37 12.67 -5.08
CA THR A 49 10.76 12.77 -5.54
C THR A 49 10.84 13.16 -7.02
N ARG A 50 11.93 13.83 -7.39
CA ARG A 50 12.28 14.09 -8.81
C ARG A 50 13.23 13.04 -9.37
N ASP A 51 13.76 12.16 -8.54
CA ASP A 51 14.68 11.10 -8.93
C ASP A 51 13.90 9.83 -9.28
N ILE A 52 13.93 9.45 -10.54
CA ILE A 52 13.22 8.26 -11.04
C ILE A 52 13.77 6.97 -10.43
N GLY A 53 15.06 6.89 -10.13
CA GLY A 53 15.67 5.73 -9.48
C GLY A 53 15.13 5.52 -8.07
N ARG A 54 15.02 6.61 -7.28
CA ARG A 54 14.37 6.59 -5.96
C ARG A 54 12.91 6.19 -6.05
N ALA A 55 12.18 6.76 -6.99
CA ALA A 55 10.77 6.45 -7.21
C ALA A 55 10.56 4.95 -7.46
N LEU A 56 11.30 4.37 -8.40
CA LEU A 56 11.22 2.96 -8.76
C LEU A 56 11.68 2.04 -7.62
N ASN A 57 12.74 2.43 -6.89
CA ASN A 57 13.21 1.67 -5.73
C ASN A 57 12.15 1.64 -4.62
N ALA A 58 11.56 2.78 -4.31
CA ALA A 58 10.50 2.89 -3.31
C ALA A 58 9.25 2.08 -3.73
N ALA A 59 8.79 2.23 -4.97
CA ALA A 59 7.62 1.50 -5.48
C ALA A 59 7.80 -0.03 -5.39
N ARG A 60 9.02 -0.54 -5.54
CA ARG A 60 9.32 -1.99 -5.42
C ARG A 60 9.43 -2.48 -3.98
N LYS A 61 9.90 -1.64 -3.07
CA LYS A 61 10.24 -2.04 -1.71
C LYS A 61 9.15 -1.75 -0.68
N LEU A 62 8.29 -0.78 -0.94
CA LEU A 62 7.19 -0.43 -0.05
C LEU A 62 6.13 -1.54 -0.05
N GLN A 63 5.79 -2.04 1.13
CA GLN A 63 4.82 -3.11 1.34
C GLN A 63 3.42 -2.54 1.53
N PHE A 64 2.90 -1.95 0.47
CA PHE A 64 1.58 -1.32 0.43
C PHE A 64 0.81 -1.77 -0.80
N GLY A 65 -0.50 -1.83 -0.69
CA GLY A 65 -1.37 -2.21 -1.80
C GLY A 65 -1.34 -1.23 -2.95
N THR A 66 -1.19 0.06 -2.65
CA THR A 66 -1.02 1.12 -3.65
C THR A 66 0.14 2.03 -3.25
N VAL A 67 1.01 2.34 -4.21
CA VAL A 67 2.10 3.31 -4.04
C VAL A 67 2.00 4.37 -5.13
N TRP A 68 1.74 5.61 -4.75
CA TRP A 68 1.75 6.75 -5.67
C TRP A 68 3.11 7.43 -5.69
N ILE A 69 3.48 7.93 -6.85
CA ILE A 69 4.68 8.73 -7.04
C ILE A 69 4.28 10.15 -7.44
N ASN A 70 4.67 11.12 -6.62
CA ASN A 70 4.37 12.55 -6.77
C ASN A 70 2.87 12.86 -6.84
N ASP A 71 2.06 11.99 -6.26
CA ASP A 71 0.63 12.16 -6.13
C ASP A 71 0.11 11.41 -4.89
N HIS A 72 -1.16 11.61 -4.58
CA HIS A 72 -1.88 10.85 -3.57
C HIS A 72 -3.37 10.90 -3.88
N LEU A 73 -4.04 9.77 -3.76
CA LEU A 73 -5.48 9.64 -4.06
C LEU A 73 -5.84 10.01 -5.52
N VAL A 74 -4.98 9.72 -6.48
CA VAL A 74 -5.39 9.71 -7.89
C VAL A 74 -6.66 8.88 -8.03
N PRO A 75 -7.64 9.30 -8.84
CA PRO A 75 -8.87 8.55 -9.01
C PRO A 75 -8.58 7.08 -9.26
N ILE A 76 -9.03 6.25 -8.34
CA ILE A 76 -8.96 4.80 -8.48
C ILE A 76 -9.97 4.43 -9.56
N THR A 77 -9.50 3.82 -10.64
CA THR A 77 -10.36 3.36 -11.72
C THR A 77 -10.71 1.88 -11.51
N SER A 78 -11.83 1.45 -12.08
CA SER A 78 -12.30 0.06 -11.94
C SER A 78 -11.32 -0.98 -12.48
N GLU A 79 -10.38 -0.59 -13.32
CA GLU A 79 -9.34 -1.45 -13.88
C GLU A 79 -8.14 -1.64 -12.96
N MET A 80 -7.98 -0.81 -11.94
CA MET A 80 -6.85 -0.85 -11.02
C MET A 80 -7.22 -1.65 -9.77
N PRO A 81 -6.44 -2.68 -9.41
CA PRO A 81 -6.68 -3.43 -8.19
C PRO A 81 -6.45 -2.54 -6.97
N HIS A 82 -7.40 -2.58 -6.03
CA HIS A 82 -7.32 -1.87 -4.77
C HIS A 82 -7.40 -2.87 -3.62
N GLY A 83 -6.53 -2.74 -2.64
CA GLY A 83 -6.52 -3.60 -1.46
C GLY A 83 -5.23 -3.49 -0.67
N GLY A 84 -5.28 -3.89 0.59
CA GLY A 84 -4.20 -3.74 1.53
C GLY A 84 -3.21 -4.90 1.56
N PHE A 85 -2.10 -4.64 2.23
CA PHE A 85 -1.14 -5.63 2.72
C PHE A 85 -1.25 -5.70 4.25
N LYS A 86 -0.69 -6.73 4.84
CA LYS A 86 -0.60 -6.89 6.28
C LYS A 86 -1.99 -6.76 6.96
N SER A 87 -2.09 -6.01 8.06
CA SER A 87 -3.37 -5.83 8.78
C SER A 87 -4.39 -4.93 8.06
N SER A 88 -4.02 -4.28 6.96
CA SER A 88 -4.98 -3.54 6.13
C SER A 88 -5.90 -4.45 5.30
N GLY A 89 -5.63 -5.73 5.27
CA GLY A 89 -6.48 -6.72 4.64
C GLY A 89 -5.77 -7.58 3.60
N TYR A 90 -6.49 -8.55 3.09
CA TYR A 90 -6.10 -9.43 1.99
C TYR A 90 -7.14 -9.31 0.86
N GLY A 91 -6.79 -9.86 -0.28
CA GLY A 91 -7.65 -9.78 -1.45
C GLY A 91 -7.53 -8.44 -2.19
N LYS A 92 -8.21 -8.35 -3.30
CA LYS A 92 -8.26 -7.13 -4.11
C LYS A 92 -9.70 -6.79 -4.45
N ASP A 93 -10.02 -5.54 -4.25
CA ASP A 93 -11.23 -4.94 -4.80
C ASP A 93 -10.94 -4.36 -6.19
N MET A 94 -11.93 -4.20 -7.01
CA MET A 94 -11.81 -3.73 -8.39
C MET A 94 -10.96 -4.65 -9.29
N SER A 95 -10.86 -4.32 -10.58
CA SER A 95 -10.14 -5.07 -11.62
C SER A 95 -10.60 -6.52 -11.81
N ALA A 96 -9.92 -7.26 -12.68
CA ALA A 96 -10.15 -8.69 -12.89
C ALA A 96 -9.90 -9.54 -11.63
N TYR A 97 -9.03 -9.08 -10.73
CA TYR A 97 -8.72 -9.79 -9.49
C TYR A 97 -9.94 -9.92 -8.57
N SER A 98 -10.78 -8.89 -8.47
CA SER A 98 -11.99 -8.99 -7.65
C SER A 98 -13.00 -10.00 -8.25
N MET A 99 -13.07 -10.08 -9.58
CA MET A 99 -13.90 -11.08 -10.24
C MET A 99 -13.45 -12.51 -9.91
N GLU A 100 -12.15 -12.74 -9.89
CA GLU A 100 -11.60 -14.06 -9.53
C GLU A 100 -11.89 -14.43 -8.08
N GLU A 101 -11.84 -13.47 -7.17
CA GLU A 101 -12.12 -13.70 -5.74
C GLU A 101 -13.59 -13.97 -5.43
N TYR A 102 -14.51 -13.40 -6.21
CA TYR A 102 -15.95 -13.62 -6.07
C TYR A 102 -16.49 -14.79 -6.91
N THR A 103 -15.63 -15.48 -7.66
CA THR A 103 -16.01 -16.60 -8.54
C THR A 103 -15.16 -17.82 -8.25
N GLN A 104 -15.67 -19.00 -8.66
CA GLN A 104 -14.87 -20.22 -8.71
C GLN A 104 -14.58 -20.60 -10.15
N ILE A 105 -13.32 -20.71 -10.50
CA ILE A 105 -12.88 -21.15 -11.81
C ILE A 105 -13.17 -22.65 -11.93
N LYS A 106 -13.93 -23.02 -12.97
CA LYS A 106 -14.31 -24.41 -13.24
C LYS A 106 -13.93 -24.78 -14.68
N HIS A 107 -13.25 -25.88 -14.83
CA HIS A 107 -13.04 -26.50 -16.13
C HIS A 107 -14.15 -27.55 -16.40
N ALA A 108 -14.80 -27.47 -17.54
CA ALA A 108 -15.73 -28.48 -18.02
C ALA A 108 -15.28 -28.97 -19.40
N ALA A 109 -15.09 -30.29 -19.55
CA ALA A 109 -14.72 -30.91 -20.80
C ALA A 109 -15.85 -31.86 -21.23
N PHE A 110 -16.22 -31.78 -22.50
CA PHE A 110 -17.23 -32.63 -23.11
C PHE A 110 -16.58 -33.40 -24.28
N LYS A 111 -16.81 -34.73 -24.29
CA LYS A 111 -16.55 -35.53 -25.48
C LYS A 111 -17.90 -35.72 -26.19
N ILE A 112 -17.96 -35.32 -27.44
CA ILE A 112 -19.12 -35.53 -28.32
C ILE A 112 -18.71 -36.61 -29.31
N ASP A 113 -19.38 -37.74 -29.29
CA ASP A 113 -19.17 -38.85 -30.22
C ASP A 113 -19.84 -38.56 -31.57
#